data_94ba6af46bf0683c82f6fb76ddfc9f02
#
_entry.id   94ba6af46bf0683c82f6fb76ddfc9f02
#
_cell.length_a   1.000
_cell.length_b   1.000
_cell.length_c   1.000
_cell.angle_alpha   90.00
_cell.angle_beta   90.00
_cell.angle_gamma   90.00
#
_symmetry.space_group_name_H-M   'P 1'
#
loop_
_entity.id
_entity.type
_entity.pdbx_description
1 polymer ?
#
loop_
_entity_poly.entity_id
_entity_poly.type
_entity_poly.pdbx_seq_one_letter_code
_entity_poly.pdbx_strand_id
1 'polypeptide(L)'
;MENIMKPEPHKIVSVIRQTAAEFTIRVACDKDPGYGQFFQLSLPKIGEAPISVCGKGPGYVEFTIRKVGRLTGGVFDLKAGDTLFMRGPYGNAFPVDQFENKDLLVICGGTGMSPVKTTLTHFYDHPEICKSVYLIAGFKDINCVLFNEERAKFAERFHCTYCLDNSEAPGFHKGMVTKFIPDVPFDTFEDYNVVIVGPPPMMRF
;
A
#
# COMPACT_ATOMS: atom_id res chain seq x y z
N MET A 1 -1.41 21.00 -26.99
CA MET A 1 -0.80 20.11 -25.98
C MET A 1 -1.73 20.06 -24.79
N GLU A 2 -2.12 18.88 -24.40
CA GLU A 2 -2.93 18.68 -23.18
C GLU A 2 -2.11 19.04 -21.93
N ASN A 3 -2.70 19.79 -21.02
CA ASN A 3 -1.97 20.20 -19.81
C ASN A 3 -1.99 19.06 -18.78
N ILE A 4 -0.97 18.22 -18.80
CA ILE A 4 -0.80 17.08 -17.89
C ILE A 4 -0.75 17.45 -16.39
N MET A 5 -0.57 18.74 -16.09
CA MET A 5 -0.57 19.25 -14.71
C MET A 5 -1.96 19.63 -14.22
N LYS A 6 -2.98 19.63 -15.08
CA LYS A 6 -4.35 19.94 -14.69
C LYS A 6 -5.01 18.72 -14.05
N PRO A 7 -5.50 18.79 -12.81
CA PRO A 7 -6.27 17.70 -12.21
C PRO A 7 -7.59 17.47 -12.96
N GLU A 8 -7.91 16.21 -13.22
CA GLU A 8 -9.15 15.79 -13.86
C GLU A 8 -10.16 15.32 -12.81
N PRO A 9 -11.47 15.56 -13.04
CA PRO A 9 -12.53 15.10 -12.14
C PRO A 9 -12.77 13.59 -12.32
N HIS A 10 -12.84 12.86 -11.22
CA HIS A 10 -13.13 11.43 -11.18
C HIS A 10 -14.21 11.12 -10.15
N LYS A 11 -15.07 10.15 -10.44
CA LYS A 11 -16.12 9.72 -9.50
C LYS A 11 -15.60 8.74 -8.48
N ILE A 12 -15.95 8.96 -7.21
CA ILE A 12 -15.75 7.97 -6.17
C ILE A 12 -16.78 6.86 -6.34
N VAL A 13 -16.33 5.63 -6.47
CA VAL A 13 -17.17 4.44 -6.64
C VAL A 13 -17.56 3.87 -5.28
N SER A 14 -16.61 3.78 -4.35
CA SER A 14 -16.87 3.28 -2.99
C SER A 14 -15.89 3.86 -1.98
N VAL A 15 -16.28 3.82 -0.71
CA VAL A 15 -15.45 4.19 0.44
C VAL A 15 -15.53 3.08 1.48
N ILE A 16 -14.37 2.56 1.91
CA ILE A 16 -14.26 1.53 2.93
C ILE A 16 -13.46 2.09 4.10
N ARG A 17 -14.02 2.03 5.30
CA ARG A 17 -13.30 2.41 6.52
C ARG A 17 -12.39 1.26 6.94
N GLN A 18 -11.09 1.53 7.00
CA GLN A 18 -10.09 0.56 7.45
C GLN A 18 -9.93 0.62 8.97
N THR A 19 -9.83 1.84 9.50
CA THR A 19 -9.69 2.14 10.92
C THR A 19 -10.47 3.42 11.24
N ALA A 20 -10.32 3.94 12.45
CA ALA A 20 -10.90 5.25 12.80
C ALA A 20 -10.29 6.42 12.01
N ALA A 21 -9.05 6.28 11.53
CA ALA A 21 -8.32 7.34 10.84
C ALA A 21 -7.97 7.00 9.38
N GLU A 22 -7.95 5.73 9.00
CA GLU A 22 -7.63 5.29 7.65
C GLU A 22 -8.87 4.78 6.91
N PHE A 23 -8.91 5.09 5.62
CA PHE A 23 -9.98 4.68 4.73
C PHE A 23 -9.44 4.41 3.33
N THR A 24 -10.11 3.52 2.61
CA THR A 24 -9.82 3.23 1.21
C THR A 24 -10.94 3.80 0.36
N ILE A 25 -10.57 4.56 -0.67
CA ILE A 25 -11.50 5.01 -1.71
C ILE A 25 -11.19 4.31 -3.01
N ARG A 26 -12.24 3.85 -3.69
CA ARG A 26 -12.17 3.40 -5.08
C ARG A 26 -12.66 4.52 -5.96
N VAL A 27 -11.87 4.87 -6.97
CA VAL A 27 -12.13 6.00 -7.87
C VAL A 27 -12.19 5.47 -9.30
N ALA A 28 -13.21 5.89 -10.07
CA ALA A 28 -13.33 5.55 -11.48
C ALA A 28 -12.15 6.14 -12.27
N CYS A 29 -11.40 5.29 -12.95
CA CYS A 29 -10.19 5.67 -13.68
C CYS A 29 -9.82 4.60 -14.70
N ASP A 30 -9.62 5.02 -15.95
CA ASP A 30 -9.21 4.11 -17.04
C ASP A 30 -7.69 4.03 -17.20
N LYS A 31 -6.91 4.80 -16.39
CA LYS A 31 -5.45 4.74 -16.39
C LYS A 31 -4.99 3.47 -15.67
N ASP A 32 -3.95 2.83 -16.19
CA ASP A 32 -3.32 1.67 -15.58
C ASP A 32 -1.97 2.05 -14.93
N PRO A 33 -1.95 2.44 -13.64
CA PRO A 33 -0.71 2.75 -12.96
C PRO A 33 0.16 1.50 -12.77
N GLY A 34 1.48 1.68 -12.89
CA GLY A 34 2.44 0.67 -12.48
C GLY A 34 2.44 0.46 -10.96
N TYR A 35 2.98 -0.66 -10.51
CA TYR A 35 3.07 -1.02 -9.09
C TYR A 35 3.87 0.01 -8.30
N GLY A 36 3.32 0.51 -7.21
CA GLY A 36 3.96 1.53 -6.36
C GLY A 36 3.84 2.97 -6.84
N GLN A 37 3.27 3.23 -8.03
CA GLN A 37 2.99 4.59 -8.48
C GLN A 37 1.90 5.27 -7.66
N PHE A 38 1.83 6.59 -7.79
CA PHE A 38 0.89 7.44 -7.05
C PHE A 38 0.15 8.42 -7.97
N PHE A 39 -0.92 8.98 -7.47
CA PHE A 39 -1.59 10.14 -8.05
C PHE A 39 -1.54 11.33 -7.10
N GLN A 40 -1.53 12.52 -7.67
CA GLN A 40 -1.75 13.74 -6.93
C GLN A 40 -3.27 13.93 -6.79
N LEU A 41 -3.80 13.66 -5.61
CA LEU A 41 -5.20 13.85 -5.29
C LEU A 41 -5.43 15.29 -4.85
N SER A 42 -6.53 15.90 -5.28
CA SER A 42 -6.82 17.30 -4.96
C SER A 42 -8.30 17.56 -4.72
N LEU A 43 -8.56 18.54 -3.88
CA LEU A 43 -9.88 19.15 -3.69
C LEU A 43 -9.79 20.66 -3.93
N PRO A 44 -10.69 21.23 -4.74
CA PRO A 44 -10.69 22.66 -5.04
C PRO A 44 -10.67 23.51 -3.75
N LYS A 45 -9.82 24.53 -3.71
CA LYS A 45 -9.61 25.47 -2.60
C LYS A 45 -9.06 24.85 -1.30
N ILE A 46 -8.81 23.53 -1.26
CA ILE A 46 -8.26 22.83 -0.08
C ILE A 46 -6.78 22.52 -0.27
N GLY A 47 -6.40 21.99 -1.45
CA GLY A 47 -5.03 21.63 -1.78
C GLY A 47 -4.90 20.28 -2.47
N GLU A 48 -3.68 19.79 -2.54
CA GLU A 48 -3.35 18.48 -3.13
C GLU A 48 -2.30 17.73 -2.32
N ALA A 49 -2.26 16.41 -2.46
CA ALA A 49 -1.25 15.54 -1.88
C ALA A 49 -1.00 14.29 -2.73
N PRO A 50 0.24 13.77 -2.76
CA PRO A 50 0.57 12.51 -3.41
C PRO A 50 0.04 11.34 -2.58
N ILE A 51 -0.73 10.46 -3.20
CA ILE A 51 -1.26 9.25 -2.56
C ILE A 51 -0.96 8.06 -3.47
N SER A 52 -0.29 7.06 -2.90
CA SER A 52 0.05 5.82 -3.62
C SER A 52 -1.18 4.99 -3.92
N VAL A 53 -1.16 4.35 -5.09
CA VAL A 53 -2.18 3.38 -5.48
C VAL A 53 -2.02 2.13 -4.63
N CYS A 54 -3.11 1.68 -4.01
CA CYS A 54 -3.15 0.47 -3.19
C CYS A 54 -4.01 -0.64 -3.81
N GLY A 55 -4.69 -0.36 -4.91
CA GLY A 55 -5.48 -1.31 -5.67
C GLY A 55 -5.78 -0.78 -7.05
N LYS A 56 -5.94 -1.65 -8.02
CA LYS A 56 -6.32 -1.32 -9.39
C LYS A 56 -7.08 -2.45 -10.04
N GLY A 57 -7.90 -2.11 -11.02
CA GLY A 57 -8.63 -3.05 -11.85
C GLY A 57 -9.28 -2.34 -13.03
N PRO A 58 -10.03 -3.07 -13.85
CA PRO A 58 -10.70 -2.49 -15.01
C PRO A 58 -11.59 -1.30 -14.61
N GLY A 59 -11.23 -0.09 -15.08
CA GLY A 59 -12.00 1.13 -14.86
C GLY A 59 -11.89 1.76 -13.47
N TYR A 60 -10.96 1.32 -12.62
CA TYR A 60 -10.77 1.94 -11.30
C TYR A 60 -9.35 1.86 -10.76
N VAL A 61 -9.05 2.77 -9.83
CA VAL A 61 -7.91 2.72 -8.92
C VAL A 61 -8.37 2.90 -7.47
N GLU A 62 -7.57 2.40 -6.51
CA GLU A 62 -7.85 2.54 -5.08
C GLU A 62 -6.71 3.26 -4.37
N PHE A 63 -7.10 4.05 -3.38
CA PHE A 63 -6.19 4.79 -2.51
C PHE A 63 -6.57 4.56 -1.06
N THR A 64 -5.60 4.16 -0.23
CA THR A 64 -5.78 4.13 1.23
C THR A 64 -5.11 5.36 1.82
N ILE A 65 -5.90 6.14 2.56
CA ILE A 65 -5.55 7.48 3.00
C ILE A 65 -5.72 7.56 4.52
N ARG A 66 -4.72 8.14 5.20
CA ARG A 66 -4.83 8.52 6.61
C ARG A 66 -5.32 9.96 6.73
N LYS A 67 -6.31 10.18 7.56
CA LYS A 67 -6.82 11.53 7.91
C LYS A 67 -5.82 12.24 8.83
N VAL A 68 -4.97 13.09 8.25
CA VAL A 68 -3.91 13.81 9.01
C VAL A 68 -3.84 15.30 8.72
N GLY A 69 -4.55 15.82 7.73
CA GLY A 69 -4.47 17.22 7.32
C GLY A 69 -5.72 17.71 6.60
N ARG A 70 -5.67 18.95 6.10
CA ARG A 70 -6.83 19.61 5.48
C ARG A 70 -7.37 18.83 4.28
N LEU A 71 -6.48 18.43 3.34
CA LEU A 71 -6.91 17.67 2.18
C LEU A 71 -7.45 16.30 2.57
N THR A 72 -6.69 15.52 3.33
CA THR A 72 -7.09 14.16 3.71
C THR A 72 -8.33 14.15 4.60
N GLY A 73 -8.55 15.22 5.40
CA GLY A 73 -9.79 15.46 6.12
C GLY A 73 -10.98 15.69 5.18
N GLY A 74 -10.82 16.56 4.17
CA GLY A 74 -11.85 16.80 3.17
C GLY A 74 -12.17 15.56 2.33
N VAL A 75 -11.16 14.79 1.95
CA VAL A 75 -11.38 13.50 1.23
C VAL A 75 -12.06 12.46 2.12
N PHE A 76 -11.78 12.45 3.43
CA PHE A 76 -12.42 11.56 4.40
C PHE A 76 -13.94 11.75 4.47
N ASP A 77 -14.44 12.97 4.21
CA ASP A 77 -15.86 13.30 4.29
C ASP A 77 -16.61 12.99 2.99
N LEU A 78 -15.89 12.65 1.90
CA LEU A 78 -16.50 12.28 0.61
C LEU A 78 -17.16 10.88 0.67
N LYS A 79 -18.13 10.70 -0.23
CA LYS A 79 -18.94 9.49 -0.37
C LYS A 79 -18.90 8.96 -1.80
N ALA A 80 -19.42 7.76 -2.00
CA ALA A 80 -19.70 7.24 -3.34
C ALA A 80 -20.60 8.22 -4.12
N GLY A 81 -20.24 8.47 -5.38
CA GLY A 81 -20.89 9.45 -6.26
C GLY A 81 -20.28 10.87 -6.20
N ASP A 82 -19.52 11.21 -5.15
CA ASP A 82 -18.80 12.47 -5.09
C ASP A 82 -17.68 12.55 -6.12
N THR A 83 -17.14 13.75 -6.34
CA THR A 83 -16.06 13.98 -7.30
C THR A 83 -14.76 14.28 -6.55
N LEU A 84 -13.73 13.51 -6.85
CA LEU A 84 -12.35 13.77 -6.48
C LEU A 84 -11.58 14.21 -7.73
N PHE A 85 -10.70 15.20 -7.57
CA PHE A 85 -9.81 15.60 -8.67
C PHE A 85 -8.47 14.92 -8.50
N MET A 86 -7.92 14.40 -9.60
CA MET A 86 -6.59 13.79 -9.56
C MET A 86 -5.84 13.94 -10.87
N ARG A 87 -4.53 13.84 -10.80
CA ARG A 87 -3.60 13.81 -11.92
C ARG A 87 -2.50 12.78 -11.68
N GLY A 88 -2.02 12.15 -12.72
CA GLY A 88 -1.05 11.05 -12.67
C GLY A 88 -1.37 9.99 -13.71
N PRO A 89 -0.78 8.76 -13.61
CA PRO A 89 0.09 8.32 -12.51
C PRO A 89 1.49 8.97 -12.57
N TYR A 90 2.17 9.03 -11.41
CA TYR A 90 3.53 9.56 -11.24
C TYR A 90 4.42 8.59 -10.46
N GLY A 91 5.72 8.85 -10.52
CA GLY A 91 6.75 8.04 -9.87
C GLY A 91 7.17 6.84 -10.71
N ASN A 92 8.28 6.23 -10.32
CA ASN A 92 8.75 4.99 -10.92
C ASN A 92 7.95 3.82 -10.34
N ALA A 93 7.59 2.87 -11.19
CA ALA A 93 7.01 1.61 -10.74
C ALA A 93 8.08 0.74 -10.07
N PHE A 94 7.66 -0.14 -9.15
CA PHE A 94 8.53 -1.24 -8.72
C PHE A 94 8.88 -2.10 -9.93
N PRO A 95 10.16 -2.49 -10.09
CA PRO A 95 10.61 -3.26 -11.23
C PRO A 95 10.28 -4.76 -11.05
N VAL A 96 8.99 -5.09 -11.14
CA VAL A 96 8.49 -6.45 -10.85
C VAL A 96 9.14 -7.53 -11.71
N ASP A 97 9.56 -7.20 -12.94
CA ASP A 97 10.29 -8.11 -13.82
C ASP A 97 11.67 -8.50 -13.26
N GLN A 98 12.26 -7.67 -12.40
CA GLN A 98 13.53 -7.97 -11.74
C GLN A 98 13.38 -8.92 -10.54
N PHE A 99 12.16 -9.20 -10.11
CA PHE A 99 11.85 -10.11 -9.00
C PHE A 99 11.61 -11.55 -9.47
N GLU A 100 11.60 -11.77 -10.79
CA GLU A 100 11.38 -13.08 -11.39
C GLU A 100 12.44 -14.09 -10.97
N ASN A 101 12.00 -15.28 -10.52
CA ASN A 101 12.83 -16.39 -10.04
C ASN A 101 13.72 -16.06 -8.82
N LYS A 102 13.40 -14.99 -8.06
CA LYS A 102 14.15 -14.57 -6.87
C LYS A 102 13.30 -14.64 -5.62
N ASP A 103 13.98 -14.65 -4.49
CA ASP A 103 13.36 -14.46 -3.20
C ASP A 103 13.04 -12.95 -3.01
N LEU A 104 11.86 -12.63 -2.55
CA LEU A 104 11.42 -11.24 -2.34
C LEU A 104 11.11 -11.01 -0.86
N LEU A 105 11.82 -10.07 -0.24
CA LEU A 105 11.49 -9.57 1.08
C LEU A 105 10.80 -8.21 0.97
N VAL A 106 9.59 -8.10 1.51
CA VAL A 106 8.86 -6.84 1.64
C VAL A 106 8.73 -6.47 3.11
N ILE A 107 9.24 -5.29 3.46
CA ILE A 107 9.14 -4.73 4.82
C ILE A 107 8.32 -3.46 4.75
N CYS A 108 7.21 -3.41 5.48
CA CYS A 108 6.37 -2.21 5.46
C CYS A 108 5.83 -1.85 6.85
N GLY A 109 5.52 -0.56 7.04
CA GLY A 109 5.02 -0.02 8.30
C GLY A 109 3.78 0.86 8.12
N GLY A 110 2.69 0.54 8.82
CA GLY A 110 1.44 1.31 8.78
C GLY A 110 0.90 1.49 7.37
N THR A 111 0.65 2.73 6.95
CA THR A 111 0.19 3.05 5.59
C THR A 111 1.21 2.74 4.48
N GLY A 112 2.46 2.42 4.83
CA GLY A 112 3.45 1.89 3.88
C GLY A 112 3.04 0.56 3.23
N MET A 113 2.09 -0.15 3.81
CA MET A 113 1.50 -1.33 3.16
C MET A 113 0.69 -0.97 1.90
N SER A 114 0.17 0.25 1.77
CA SER A 114 -0.64 0.67 0.61
C SER A 114 0.09 0.55 -0.73
N PRO A 115 1.28 1.15 -0.94
CA PRO A 115 1.98 1.07 -2.22
C PRO A 115 2.47 -0.33 -2.57
N VAL A 116 2.70 -1.21 -1.59
CA VAL A 116 3.14 -2.60 -1.85
C VAL A 116 1.98 -3.57 -2.02
N LYS A 117 0.77 -3.22 -1.59
CA LYS A 117 -0.40 -4.12 -1.66
C LYS A 117 -0.69 -4.59 -3.08
N THR A 118 -0.65 -3.71 -4.08
CA THR A 118 -0.87 -4.10 -5.49
C THR A 118 0.17 -5.08 -6.01
N THR A 119 1.44 -4.88 -5.63
CA THR A 119 2.55 -5.77 -5.97
C THR A 119 2.40 -7.13 -5.30
N LEU A 120 2.07 -7.15 -4.01
CA LEU A 120 1.81 -8.40 -3.28
C LEU A 120 0.60 -9.15 -3.84
N THR A 121 -0.47 -8.43 -4.21
CA THR A 121 -1.63 -9.05 -4.87
C THR A 121 -1.24 -9.69 -6.20
N HIS A 122 -0.41 -9.00 -7.00
CA HIS A 122 0.10 -9.56 -8.25
C HIS A 122 0.86 -10.87 -8.03
N PHE A 123 1.79 -10.92 -7.10
CA PHE A 123 2.54 -12.15 -6.79
C PHE A 123 1.69 -13.25 -6.12
N TYR A 124 0.65 -12.87 -5.39
CA TYR A 124 -0.31 -13.83 -4.89
C TYR A 124 -1.10 -14.50 -6.01
N ASP A 125 -1.52 -13.72 -7.00
CA ASP A 125 -2.29 -14.22 -8.14
C ASP A 125 -1.39 -14.94 -9.17
N HIS A 126 -0.08 -14.64 -9.17
CA HIS A 126 0.96 -15.22 -10.04
C HIS A 126 2.12 -15.79 -9.21
N PRO A 127 1.90 -16.90 -8.48
CA PRO A 127 2.88 -17.46 -7.55
C PRO A 127 4.15 -18.01 -8.24
N GLU A 128 4.08 -18.21 -9.55
CA GLU A 128 5.20 -18.69 -10.35
C GLU A 128 6.29 -17.62 -10.61
N ILE A 129 6.02 -16.34 -10.34
CA ILE A 129 6.97 -15.26 -10.65
C ILE A 129 8.13 -15.23 -9.65
N CYS A 130 7.84 -15.16 -8.37
CA CYS A 130 8.87 -15.17 -7.32
C CYS A 130 9.15 -16.58 -6.82
N LYS A 131 10.40 -16.87 -6.48
CA LYS A 131 10.79 -18.13 -5.83
C LYS A 131 10.12 -18.27 -4.47
N SER A 132 10.17 -17.19 -3.67
CA SER A 132 9.41 -17.06 -2.42
C SER A 132 9.12 -15.59 -2.12
N VAL A 133 8.13 -15.34 -1.28
CA VAL A 133 7.80 -13.99 -0.80
C VAL A 133 7.75 -13.98 0.72
N TYR A 134 8.54 -13.11 1.33
CA TYR A 134 8.56 -12.81 2.75
C TYR A 134 7.97 -11.43 2.99
N LEU A 135 6.98 -11.32 3.86
CA LEU A 135 6.32 -10.07 4.20
C LEU A 135 6.46 -9.80 5.70
N ILE A 136 7.14 -8.72 6.07
CA ILE A 136 7.16 -8.20 7.43
C ILE A 136 6.36 -6.91 7.44
N ALA A 137 5.17 -6.91 8.06
CA ALA A 137 4.31 -5.74 8.12
C ALA A 137 4.01 -5.35 9.57
N GLY A 138 4.37 -4.12 9.94
CA GLY A 138 4.23 -3.60 11.29
C GLY A 138 3.16 -2.52 11.39
N PHE A 139 2.46 -2.50 12.53
CA PHE A 139 1.46 -1.50 12.87
C PHE A 139 1.68 -1.02 14.31
N LYS A 140 1.25 0.19 14.61
CA LYS A 140 1.44 0.78 15.94
C LYS A 140 0.72 -0.03 17.03
N ASP A 141 -0.52 -0.41 16.77
CA ASP A 141 -1.38 -1.21 17.65
C ASP A 141 -2.49 -1.87 16.81
N ILE A 142 -3.32 -2.68 17.46
CA ILE A 142 -4.39 -3.44 16.79
C ILE A 142 -5.43 -2.55 16.09
N ASN A 143 -5.67 -1.33 16.58
CA ASN A 143 -6.62 -0.40 15.99
C ASN A 143 -6.08 0.31 14.74
N CYS A 144 -4.77 0.16 14.48
CA CYS A 144 -4.08 0.72 13.31
C CYS A 144 -3.85 -0.31 12.21
N VAL A 145 -4.34 -1.53 12.38
CA VAL A 145 -4.14 -2.62 11.41
C VAL A 145 -4.98 -2.37 10.16
N LEU A 146 -4.33 -2.47 9.00
CA LEU A 146 -4.93 -2.26 7.69
C LEU A 146 -5.08 -3.58 6.92
N PHE A 147 -6.02 -3.62 5.97
CA PHE A 147 -6.14 -4.69 4.98
C PHE A 147 -6.27 -6.08 5.60
N ASN A 148 -7.21 -6.25 6.52
CA ASN A 148 -7.41 -7.52 7.24
C ASN A 148 -7.66 -8.70 6.30
N GLU A 149 -8.47 -8.51 5.25
CA GLU A 149 -8.78 -9.57 4.28
C GLU A 149 -7.56 -9.93 3.45
N GLU A 150 -6.85 -8.94 2.92
CA GLU A 150 -5.64 -9.16 2.11
C GLU A 150 -4.51 -9.78 2.93
N ARG A 151 -4.35 -9.36 4.20
CA ARG A 151 -3.35 -9.97 5.10
C ARG A 151 -3.63 -11.46 5.35
N ALA A 152 -4.89 -11.83 5.56
CA ALA A 152 -5.27 -13.23 5.70
C ALA A 152 -4.97 -14.00 4.41
N LYS A 153 -5.35 -13.44 3.25
CA LYS A 153 -5.08 -14.01 1.93
C LYS A 153 -3.57 -14.20 1.69
N PHE A 154 -2.75 -13.18 1.98
CA PHE A 154 -1.30 -13.29 1.79
C PHE A 154 -0.65 -14.37 2.65
N ALA A 155 -1.13 -14.57 3.88
CA ALA A 155 -0.61 -15.60 4.78
C ALA A 155 -0.87 -17.05 4.29
N GLU A 156 -1.73 -17.25 3.28
CA GLU A 156 -1.94 -18.56 2.66
C GLU A 156 -0.78 -18.99 1.75
N ARG A 157 -0.02 -18.03 1.21
CA ARG A 157 1.02 -18.28 0.20
C ARG A 157 2.38 -17.69 0.51
N PHE A 158 2.43 -16.65 1.35
CA PHE A 158 3.66 -15.94 1.69
C PHE A 158 4.11 -16.25 3.11
N HIS A 159 5.39 -16.12 3.38
CA HIS A 159 5.94 -16.13 4.74
C HIS A 159 5.67 -14.78 5.39
N CYS A 160 4.56 -14.68 6.13
CA CYS A 160 4.10 -13.43 6.70
C CYS A 160 4.44 -13.31 8.18
N THR A 161 5.08 -12.20 8.56
CA THR A 161 5.27 -11.76 9.94
C THR A 161 4.52 -10.45 10.14
N TYR A 162 3.43 -10.49 10.89
CA TYR A 162 2.67 -9.30 11.28
C TYR A 162 3.03 -8.91 12.70
N CYS A 163 3.35 -7.63 12.95
CA CYS A 163 3.77 -7.18 14.27
C CYS A 163 3.08 -5.88 14.72
N LEU A 164 3.01 -5.71 16.05
CA LEU A 164 2.47 -4.53 16.71
C LEU A 164 3.55 -3.93 17.62
N ASP A 165 3.82 -2.62 17.45
CA ASP A 165 4.88 -1.95 18.22
C ASP A 165 4.56 -1.93 19.72
N ASN A 166 3.31 -1.59 20.10
CA ASN A 166 2.91 -1.23 21.45
C ASN A 166 1.85 -2.13 22.06
N SER A 167 1.43 -3.20 21.40
CA SER A 167 0.38 -4.08 21.91
C SER A 167 0.64 -5.55 21.55
N GLU A 168 -0.12 -6.43 22.17
CA GLU A 168 -0.15 -7.86 21.85
C GLU A 168 -1.56 -8.21 21.37
N ALA A 169 -1.64 -9.04 20.35
CA ALA A 169 -2.90 -9.57 19.86
C ALA A 169 -2.68 -10.94 19.18
N PRO A 170 -3.68 -11.82 19.15
CA PRO A 170 -3.58 -13.07 18.41
C PRO A 170 -3.23 -12.84 16.94
N GLY A 171 -2.27 -13.62 16.43
CA GLY A 171 -1.79 -13.51 15.05
C GLY A 171 -0.79 -12.36 14.79
N PHE A 172 -0.33 -11.70 15.85
CA PHE A 172 0.69 -10.65 15.76
C PHE A 172 1.83 -10.90 16.76
N HIS A 173 3.03 -10.58 16.31
CA HIS A 173 4.21 -10.53 17.18
C HIS A 173 4.35 -9.14 17.83
N LYS A 174 4.91 -9.07 19.02
CA LYS A 174 5.19 -7.80 19.69
C LYS A 174 6.57 -7.27 19.31
N GLY A 175 6.62 -6.07 18.79
CA GLY A 175 7.86 -5.35 18.45
C GLY A 175 7.81 -4.69 17.09
N MET A 176 8.81 -3.87 16.81
CA MET A 176 8.97 -3.20 15.51
C MET A 176 9.42 -4.19 14.43
N VAL A 177 9.15 -3.88 13.16
CA VAL A 177 9.50 -4.71 12.00
C VAL A 177 10.98 -5.12 11.97
N THR A 178 11.87 -4.25 12.42
CA THR A 178 13.32 -4.48 12.45
C THR A 178 13.73 -5.66 13.32
N LYS A 179 12.95 -5.99 14.36
CA LYS A 179 13.21 -7.12 15.25
C LYS A 179 13.12 -8.47 14.54
N PHE A 180 12.32 -8.54 13.48
CA PHE A 180 11.99 -9.78 12.76
C PHE A 180 12.79 -9.96 11.47
N ILE A 181 13.63 -9.00 11.09
CA ILE A 181 14.53 -9.14 9.94
C ILE A 181 15.51 -10.29 10.10
N PRO A 182 16.13 -10.52 11.28
CA PRO A 182 17.04 -11.66 11.48
C PRO A 182 16.39 -13.04 11.36
N ASP A 183 15.04 -13.12 11.44
CA ASP A 183 14.31 -14.38 11.29
C ASP A 183 14.12 -14.79 9.81
N VAL A 184 14.46 -13.90 8.87
CA VAL A 184 14.45 -14.21 7.44
C VAL A 184 15.67 -15.06 7.09
N PRO A 185 15.50 -16.21 6.40
CA PRO A 185 16.58 -17.16 6.15
C PRO A 185 17.46 -16.73 4.96
N PHE A 186 18.11 -15.57 5.08
CA PHE A 186 18.95 -14.98 4.02
C PHE A 186 20.08 -15.92 3.54
N ASP A 187 20.56 -16.81 4.41
CA ASP A 187 21.60 -17.80 4.11
C ASP A 187 21.12 -18.89 3.14
N THR A 188 19.81 -19.01 2.95
CA THR A 188 19.21 -19.94 1.98
C THR A 188 18.90 -19.29 0.62
N PHE A 189 19.01 -17.97 0.52
CA PHE A 189 18.71 -17.23 -0.70
C PHE A 189 19.91 -17.25 -1.66
N GLU A 190 19.68 -17.63 -2.91
CA GLU A 190 20.69 -17.53 -3.98
C GLU A 190 20.73 -16.11 -4.56
N ASP A 191 19.57 -15.51 -4.79
CA ASP A 191 19.39 -14.14 -5.24
C ASP A 191 18.07 -13.60 -4.69
N TYR A 192 18.09 -12.35 -4.22
CA TYR A 192 16.91 -11.76 -3.61
C TYR A 192 16.79 -10.27 -3.85
N ASN A 193 15.57 -9.77 -3.72
CA ASN A 193 15.26 -8.34 -3.71
C ASN A 193 14.61 -7.96 -2.38
N VAL A 194 14.86 -6.71 -1.96
CA VAL A 194 14.22 -6.14 -0.76
C VAL A 194 13.47 -4.87 -1.14
N VAL A 195 12.19 -4.83 -0.75
CA VAL A 195 11.33 -3.63 -0.88
C VAL A 195 10.99 -3.13 0.52
N ILE A 196 11.39 -1.90 0.83
CA ILE A 196 11.13 -1.29 2.14
C ILE A 196 10.28 -0.05 1.94
N VAL A 197 9.10 -0.02 2.59
CA VAL A 197 8.18 1.12 2.52
C VAL A 197 7.59 1.42 3.90
N GLY A 198 7.87 2.62 4.40
CA GLY A 198 7.37 3.00 5.71
C GLY A 198 7.70 4.44 6.10
N PRO A 199 7.36 4.84 7.32
CA PRO A 199 7.65 6.19 7.79
C PRO A 199 9.16 6.42 7.95
N PRO A 200 9.64 7.69 7.82
CA PRO A 200 11.06 8.01 7.90
C PRO A 200 11.81 7.46 9.13
N PRO A 201 11.21 7.35 10.33
CA PRO A 201 11.88 6.71 11.45
C PRO A 201 12.24 5.24 11.20
N MET A 202 11.39 4.49 10.49
CA MET A 202 11.65 3.08 10.15
C MET A 202 12.88 2.91 9.24
N MET A 203 13.19 3.91 8.41
CA MET A 203 14.32 3.88 7.46
C MET A 203 15.68 4.22 8.11
N ARG A 204 15.72 4.48 9.42
CA ARG A 204 16.95 4.87 10.14
C ARG A 204 17.56 3.75 10.98
N PHE A 205 16.95 2.57 10.95
CA PHE A 205 17.38 1.40 11.72
C PHE A 205 18.04 0.36 10.82
#